data_d6e4a9b954e74c2d1124cc9248c751fa
#
_entry.id   d6e4a9b954e74c2d1124cc9248c751fa
#
_cell.length_a   1.000
_cell.length_b   1.000
_cell.length_c   1.000
_cell.angle_alpha   90.00
_cell.angle_beta   90.00
_cell.angle_gamma   90.00
#
_symmetry.space_group_name_H-M   'P 1'
#
loop_
_entity.id
_entity.type
_entity.pdbx_description
1 polymer ?
#
loop_
_entity_poly.entity_id
_entity_poly.type
_entity_poly.pdbx_seq_one_letter_code
_entity_poly.pdbx_strand_id
1 'polypeptide(L)'
;MSNDPNLDTGDRILQAAASCVVDYGADRVTLAEIARRAGVSRPTVYRRWSDTQSIMSTLLTNHVTDVMREVPFDGDDREALVRQVVAVADRLRRDELIMSVLHSELARVYITERLGTSQLFLIDGLASRLQAAQRAGTVRAGDPRQMATMILLIAQSTIQSADIVKPILDDDALTAQLTFTLNGYLS
;
A
#
# COMPACT_ATOMS: atom_id res chain seq x y z
N MET A 1 13.46 -19.65 10.10
CA MET A 1 13.44 -18.24 10.55
C MET A 1 14.89 -17.77 10.60
N SER A 2 15.34 -17.11 9.54
CA SER A 2 16.71 -16.60 9.45
C SER A 2 16.79 -15.28 10.21
N ASN A 3 17.48 -15.29 11.33
CA ASN A 3 17.88 -14.08 12.03
C ASN A 3 19.11 -13.52 11.27
N ASP A 4 18.89 -12.63 10.32
CA ASP A 4 19.98 -11.99 9.58
C ASP A 4 20.68 -11.00 10.54
N PRO A 5 21.96 -11.24 10.89
CA PRO A 5 22.68 -10.41 11.87
C PRO A 5 22.97 -9.00 11.36
N ASN A 6 22.65 -8.70 10.09
CA ASN A 6 22.96 -7.42 9.45
C ASN A 6 21.77 -6.45 9.41
N LEU A 7 20.59 -6.84 9.89
CA LEU A 7 19.40 -5.96 9.94
C LEU A 7 19.48 -4.97 11.10
N ASP A 8 19.18 -3.70 10.82
CA ASP A 8 18.97 -2.71 11.88
C ASP A 8 17.88 -3.18 12.86
N THR A 9 17.99 -2.77 14.11
CA THR A 9 17.00 -3.09 15.16
C THR A 9 15.56 -2.71 14.74
N GLY A 10 15.40 -1.64 13.95
CA GLY A 10 14.11 -1.23 13.41
C GLY A 10 13.54 -2.24 12.41
N ASP A 11 14.36 -2.71 11.49
CA ASP A 11 13.96 -3.71 10.49
C ASP A 11 13.58 -5.04 11.14
N ARG A 12 14.33 -5.48 12.15
CA ARG A 12 13.98 -6.68 12.94
C ARG A 12 12.62 -6.56 13.63
N ILE A 13 12.32 -5.37 14.18
CA ILE A 13 11.03 -5.09 14.83
C ILE A 13 9.91 -5.09 13.80
N LEU A 14 10.11 -4.49 12.62
CA LEU A 14 9.12 -4.49 11.53
C LEU A 14 8.88 -5.88 10.94
N GLN A 15 9.93 -6.69 10.77
CA GLN A 15 9.77 -8.10 10.37
C GLN A 15 8.97 -8.91 11.41
N ALA A 16 9.24 -8.70 12.70
CA ALA A 16 8.49 -9.33 13.76
C ALA A 16 7.02 -8.87 13.77
N ALA A 17 6.76 -7.59 13.49
CA ALA A 17 5.40 -7.06 13.35
C ALA A 17 4.68 -7.71 12.17
N ALA A 18 5.30 -7.79 11.00
CA ALA A 18 4.74 -8.47 9.83
C ALA A 18 4.38 -9.93 10.13
N SER A 19 5.29 -10.66 10.74
CA SER A 19 5.06 -12.05 11.14
C SER A 19 3.92 -12.19 12.17
N CYS A 20 3.78 -11.25 13.11
CA CYS A 20 2.65 -11.24 14.05
C CYS A 20 1.31 -11.00 13.34
N VAL A 21 1.30 -10.11 12.34
CA VAL A 21 0.09 -9.82 11.55
C VAL A 21 -0.38 -11.05 10.78
N VAL A 22 0.54 -11.74 10.12
CA VAL A 22 0.22 -12.95 9.34
C VAL A 22 -0.29 -14.08 10.27
N ASP A 23 0.36 -14.27 11.43
CA ASP A 23 0.01 -15.38 12.33
C ASP A 23 -1.27 -15.14 13.12
N TYR A 24 -1.57 -13.90 13.51
CA TYR A 24 -2.63 -13.60 14.48
C TYR A 24 -3.73 -12.67 13.96
N GLY A 25 -3.52 -12.05 12.81
CA GLY A 25 -4.32 -10.93 12.31
C GLY A 25 -3.94 -9.61 12.98
N ALA A 26 -4.06 -8.50 12.23
CA ALA A 26 -3.57 -7.18 12.66
C ALA A 26 -4.20 -6.68 13.97
N ASP A 27 -5.49 -6.99 14.23
CA ASP A 27 -6.22 -6.53 15.43
C ASP A 27 -5.74 -7.18 16.73
N ARG A 28 -5.04 -8.32 16.65
CA ARG A 28 -4.55 -9.05 17.83
C ARG A 28 -3.08 -8.77 18.14
N VAL A 29 -2.42 -8.00 17.29
CA VAL A 29 -1.00 -7.69 17.46
C VAL A 29 -0.81 -6.65 18.57
N THR A 30 0.17 -6.89 19.46
CA THR A 30 0.57 -5.95 20.51
C THR A 30 2.06 -5.63 20.41
N LEU A 31 2.44 -4.41 20.83
CA LEU A 31 3.86 -4.03 20.88
C LEU A 31 4.69 -4.96 21.79
N ALA A 32 4.07 -5.54 22.82
CA ALA A 32 4.73 -6.50 23.71
C ALA A 32 5.07 -7.81 22.98
N GLU A 33 4.16 -8.32 22.16
CA GLU A 33 4.37 -9.53 21.35
C GLU A 33 5.41 -9.29 20.25
N ILE A 34 5.34 -8.14 19.60
CA ILE A 34 6.35 -7.73 18.62
C ILE A 34 7.74 -7.69 19.27
N ALA A 35 7.88 -7.06 20.47
CA ALA A 35 9.14 -7.01 21.19
C ALA A 35 9.69 -8.40 21.49
N ARG A 36 8.82 -9.30 22.00
CA ARG A 36 9.17 -10.70 22.29
C ARG A 36 9.68 -11.42 21.05
N ARG A 37 8.96 -11.31 19.92
CA ARG A 37 9.30 -11.97 18.65
C ARG A 37 10.57 -11.39 18.01
N ALA A 38 10.78 -10.07 18.11
CA ALA A 38 11.98 -9.40 17.62
C ALA A 38 13.23 -9.66 18.48
N GLY A 39 13.07 -10.26 19.67
CA GLY A 39 14.18 -10.47 20.63
C GLY A 39 14.73 -9.15 21.18
N VAL A 40 13.87 -8.14 21.39
CA VAL A 40 14.24 -6.84 21.95
C VAL A 40 13.43 -6.51 23.21
N SER A 41 13.92 -5.54 23.99
CA SER A 41 13.16 -5.07 25.16
C SER A 41 11.92 -4.26 24.73
N ARG A 42 10.84 -4.32 25.53
CA ARG A 42 9.65 -3.48 25.31
C ARG A 42 9.99 -1.99 25.21
N PRO A 43 10.83 -1.39 26.08
CA PRO A 43 11.25 0.01 25.93
C PRO A 43 11.92 0.31 24.61
N THR A 44 12.61 -0.66 23.99
CA THR A 44 13.23 -0.48 22.66
C THR A 44 12.18 -0.26 21.58
N VAL A 45 11.07 -0.99 21.62
CA VAL A 45 9.94 -0.82 20.69
C VAL A 45 9.21 0.50 20.98
N TYR A 46 8.83 0.76 22.25
CA TYR A 46 8.09 1.96 22.64
C TYR A 46 8.84 3.27 22.35
N ARG A 47 10.17 3.25 22.32
CA ARG A 47 10.97 4.42 21.95
C ARG A 47 10.82 4.80 20.46
N ARG A 48 10.55 3.83 19.58
CA ARG A 48 10.40 4.04 18.13
C ARG A 48 8.94 4.19 17.70
N TRP A 49 8.05 3.45 18.33
CA TRP A 49 6.61 3.45 18.02
C TRP A 49 5.80 3.54 19.32
N SER A 50 4.98 4.56 19.43
CA SER A 50 4.15 4.84 20.62
C SER A 50 3.04 3.82 20.84
N ASP A 51 2.54 3.24 19.74
CA ASP A 51 1.39 2.35 19.71
C ASP A 51 1.45 1.37 18.55
N THR A 52 0.52 0.43 18.53
CA THR A 52 0.41 -0.58 17.47
C THR A 52 0.06 0.07 16.12
N GLN A 53 -0.72 1.14 16.13
CA GLN A 53 -1.13 1.85 14.93
C GLN A 53 0.07 2.48 14.22
N SER A 54 1.00 3.10 14.95
CA SER A 54 2.18 3.74 14.38
C SER A 54 3.14 2.74 13.75
N ILE A 55 3.32 1.55 14.35
CA ILE A 55 4.16 0.50 13.74
C ILE A 55 3.48 -0.12 12.52
N MET A 56 2.15 -0.33 12.53
CA MET A 56 1.41 -0.84 11.36
C MET A 56 1.47 0.15 10.20
N SER A 57 1.38 1.45 10.46
CA SER A 57 1.56 2.48 9.43
C SER A 57 2.94 2.43 8.78
N THR A 58 3.99 2.30 9.60
CA THR A 58 5.36 2.17 9.09
C THR A 58 5.52 0.90 8.27
N LEU A 59 4.99 -0.22 8.76
CA LEU A 59 5.02 -1.52 8.09
C LEU A 59 4.34 -1.45 6.72
N LEU A 60 3.12 -0.92 6.66
CA LEU A 60 2.38 -0.75 5.40
C LEU A 60 3.12 0.17 4.42
N THR A 61 3.65 1.30 4.92
CA THR A 61 4.38 2.24 4.06
C THR A 61 5.59 1.59 3.41
N ASN A 62 6.39 0.88 4.20
CA ASN A 62 7.57 0.20 3.70
C ASN A 62 7.17 -0.89 2.69
N HIS A 63 6.19 -1.71 3.03
CA HIS A 63 5.76 -2.82 2.18
C HIS A 63 5.17 -2.34 0.84
N VAL A 64 4.30 -1.34 0.85
CA VAL A 64 3.78 -0.72 -0.38
C VAL A 64 4.90 -0.10 -1.22
N THR A 65 5.86 0.56 -0.56
CA THR A 65 7.02 1.15 -1.24
C THR A 65 7.88 0.08 -1.91
N ASP A 66 8.09 -1.06 -1.26
CA ASP A 66 8.84 -2.18 -1.82
C ASP A 66 8.12 -2.79 -3.02
N VAL A 67 6.80 -3.02 -2.92
CA VAL A 67 5.99 -3.47 -4.07
C VAL A 67 6.09 -2.49 -5.25
N MET A 68 6.06 -1.17 -4.99
CA MET A 68 6.21 -0.17 -6.06
C MET A 68 7.61 -0.21 -6.71
N ARG A 69 8.66 -0.52 -5.95
CA ARG A 69 10.02 -0.67 -6.51
C ARG A 69 10.18 -1.93 -7.35
N GLU A 70 9.47 -3.01 -6.98
CA GLU A 70 9.48 -4.28 -7.71
C GLU A 70 8.69 -4.21 -9.02
N VAL A 71 7.70 -3.32 -9.11
CA VAL A 71 6.90 -3.14 -10.34
C VAL A 71 7.60 -2.16 -11.26
N PRO A 72 8.09 -2.60 -12.45
CA PRO A 72 8.77 -1.73 -13.40
C PRO A 72 7.89 -0.56 -13.84
N PHE A 73 8.53 0.58 -14.02
CA PHE A 73 7.90 1.74 -14.64
C PHE A 73 8.63 2.05 -15.95
N ASP A 74 8.00 1.69 -17.06
CA ASP A 74 8.56 1.85 -18.40
C ASP A 74 7.75 2.90 -19.19
N GLY A 75 8.21 4.15 -19.15
CA GLY A 75 7.64 5.25 -19.95
C GLY A 75 6.94 6.33 -19.12
N ASP A 76 6.80 7.51 -19.73
CA ASP A 76 6.19 8.70 -19.14
C ASP A 76 4.80 9.02 -19.74
N ASP A 77 4.17 8.05 -20.36
CA ASP A 77 2.86 8.18 -20.98
C ASP A 77 1.72 7.64 -20.11
N ARG A 78 0.48 7.90 -20.53
CA ARG A 78 -0.73 7.42 -19.86
C ARG A 78 -0.76 5.91 -19.71
N GLU A 79 -0.39 5.19 -20.77
CA GLU A 79 -0.47 3.73 -20.78
C GLU A 79 0.51 3.11 -19.79
N ALA A 80 1.75 3.62 -19.73
CA ALA A 80 2.75 3.19 -18.76
C ALA A 80 2.29 3.47 -17.31
N LEU A 81 1.71 4.65 -17.06
CA LEU A 81 1.15 5.00 -15.75
C LEU A 81 0.03 4.04 -15.34
N VAL A 82 -0.93 3.79 -16.23
CA VAL A 82 -2.06 2.90 -15.96
C VAL A 82 -1.58 1.47 -15.74
N ARG A 83 -0.69 0.96 -16.59
CA ARG A 83 -0.09 -0.37 -16.40
C ARG A 83 0.55 -0.52 -15.02
N GLN A 84 1.32 0.47 -14.58
CA GLN A 84 1.97 0.42 -13.27
C GLN A 84 0.96 0.45 -12.13
N VAL A 85 -0.01 1.37 -12.14
CA VAL A 85 -1.04 1.44 -11.09
C VAL A 85 -1.81 0.13 -10.98
N VAL A 86 -2.20 -0.45 -12.11
CA VAL A 86 -2.91 -1.74 -12.16
C VAL A 86 -2.04 -2.88 -11.64
N ALA A 87 -0.77 -2.95 -12.05
CA ALA A 87 0.15 -3.99 -11.60
C ALA A 87 0.44 -3.90 -10.10
N VAL A 88 0.61 -2.69 -9.56
CA VAL A 88 0.75 -2.47 -8.10
C VAL A 88 -0.52 -2.87 -7.37
N ALA A 89 -1.69 -2.48 -7.85
CA ALA A 89 -2.97 -2.84 -7.24
C ALA A 89 -3.17 -4.38 -7.24
N ASP A 90 -2.86 -5.05 -8.36
CA ASP A 90 -2.92 -6.50 -8.48
C ASP A 90 -1.97 -7.22 -7.50
N ARG A 91 -0.76 -6.71 -7.34
CA ARG A 91 0.21 -7.24 -6.40
C ARG A 91 -0.25 -7.09 -4.95
N LEU A 92 -0.73 -5.88 -4.59
CA LEU A 92 -1.18 -5.57 -3.23
C LEU A 92 -2.41 -6.37 -2.81
N ARG A 93 -3.39 -6.60 -3.70
CA ARG A 93 -4.59 -7.39 -3.39
C ARG A 93 -4.32 -8.88 -3.18
N ARG A 94 -3.17 -9.39 -3.66
CA ARG A 94 -2.72 -10.77 -3.45
C ARG A 94 -1.76 -10.92 -2.28
N ASP A 95 -1.42 -9.83 -1.64
CA ASP A 95 -0.49 -9.81 -0.51
C ASP A 95 -1.21 -10.05 0.81
N GLU A 96 -0.89 -11.16 1.47
CA GLU A 96 -1.54 -11.58 2.70
C GLU A 96 -1.36 -10.57 3.84
N LEU A 97 -0.18 -9.96 3.96
CA LEU A 97 0.10 -8.96 4.98
C LEU A 97 -0.75 -7.71 4.77
N ILE A 98 -0.77 -7.17 3.54
CA ILE A 98 -1.56 -6.00 3.18
C ILE A 98 -3.05 -6.26 3.41
N MET A 99 -3.56 -7.39 2.92
CA MET A 99 -4.98 -7.72 3.06
C MET A 99 -5.38 -7.95 4.52
N SER A 100 -4.53 -8.59 5.33
CA SER A 100 -4.78 -8.75 6.77
C SER A 100 -4.88 -7.41 7.50
N VAL A 101 -4.05 -6.43 7.13
CA VAL A 101 -4.13 -5.08 7.72
C VAL A 101 -5.32 -4.31 7.17
N LEU A 102 -5.56 -4.33 5.85
CA LEU A 102 -6.68 -3.60 5.22
C LEU A 102 -8.07 -4.06 5.70
N HIS A 103 -8.21 -5.33 6.09
CA HIS A 103 -9.46 -5.88 6.62
C HIS A 103 -9.59 -5.72 8.15
N SER A 104 -8.61 -5.14 8.83
CA SER A 104 -8.63 -4.92 10.28
C SER A 104 -9.42 -3.67 10.68
N GLU A 105 -9.92 -3.63 11.91
CA GLU A 105 -10.52 -2.42 12.49
C GLU A 105 -9.51 -1.26 12.56
N LEU A 106 -8.22 -1.57 12.76
CA LEU A 106 -7.15 -0.57 12.74
C LEU A 106 -7.06 0.15 11.39
N ALA A 107 -7.17 -0.61 10.28
CA ALA A 107 -7.13 0.00 8.95
C ALA A 107 -8.36 0.85 8.66
N ARG A 108 -9.54 0.46 9.15
CA ARG A 108 -10.76 1.24 8.97
C ARG A 108 -10.58 2.67 9.50
N VAL A 109 -10.05 2.83 10.70
CA VAL A 109 -9.73 4.16 11.27
C VAL A 109 -8.70 4.91 10.40
N TYR A 110 -7.68 4.21 9.95
CA TYR A 110 -6.58 4.80 9.15
C TYR A 110 -6.99 5.29 7.77
N ILE A 111 -7.92 4.55 7.12
CA ILE A 111 -8.33 4.83 5.74
C ILE A 111 -9.43 5.87 5.69
N THR A 112 -10.27 5.95 6.74
CA THR A 112 -11.49 6.78 6.72
C THR A 112 -11.36 8.10 7.47
N GLU A 113 -10.41 8.24 8.40
CA GLU A 113 -10.37 9.43 9.27
C GLU A 113 -9.36 10.49 8.83
N ARG A 114 -8.30 10.13 8.14
CA ARG A 114 -7.28 11.09 7.63
C ARG A 114 -6.35 10.46 6.59
N LEU A 115 -5.81 11.31 5.73
CA LEU A 115 -4.70 10.93 4.85
C LEU A 115 -3.45 10.63 5.68
N GLY A 116 -2.99 9.39 5.64
CA GLY A 116 -1.74 8.97 6.28
C GLY A 116 -0.51 9.33 5.44
N THR A 117 0.67 9.23 6.07
CA THR A 117 1.95 9.52 5.41
C THR A 117 2.17 8.70 4.14
N SER A 118 1.77 7.42 4.14
CA SER A 118 1.86 6.52 2.98
C SER A 118 1.01 7.02 1.81
N GLN A 119 -0.22 7.43 2.08
CA GLN A 119 -1.13 7.92 1.05
C GLN A 119 -0.62 9.23 0.45
N LEU A 120 -0.10 10.14 1.26
CA LEU A 120 0.50 11.39 0.78
C LEU A 120 1.72 11.10 -0.11
N PHE A 121 2.58 10.18 0.30
CA PHE A 121 3.74 9.75 -0.50
C PHE A 121 3.32 9.18 -1.86
N LEU A 122 2.28 8.33 -1.89
CA LEU A 122 1.74 7.77 -3.13
C LEU A 122 1.13 8.86 -4.03
N ILE A 123 0.37 9.79 -3.45
CA ILE A 123 -0.24 10.91 -4.18
C ILE A 123 0.85 11.79 -4.82
N ASP A 124 1.88 12.15 -4.08
CA ASP A 124 2.94 13.02 -4.59
C ASP A 124 3.77 12.33 -5.69
N GLY A 125 4.03 11.02 -5.55
CA GLY A 125 4.67 10.21 -6.59
C GLY A 125 3.83 10.10 -7.87
N LEU A 126 2.54 9.81 -7.74
CA LEU A 126 1.61 9.75 -8.88
C LEU A 126 1.43 11.12 -9.54
N ALA A 127 1.32 12.21 -8.74
CA ALA A 127 1.17 13.56 -9.27
C ALA A 127 2.36 13.98 -10.14
N SER A 128 3.58 13.64 -9.73
CA SER A 128 4.79 13.92 -10.50
C SER A 128 4.76 13.22 -11.87
N ARG A 129 4.29 11.97 -11.93
CA ARG A 129 4.17 11.20 -13.16
C ARG A 129 3.03 11.70 -14.06
N LEU A 130 1.89 12.06 -13.47
CA LEU A 130 0.79 12.67 -14.19
C LEU A 130 1.22 13.97 -14.85
N GLN A 131 2.00 14.80 -14.16
CA GLN A 131 2.54 16.03 -14.73
C GLN A 131 3.48 15.76 -15.92
N ALA A 132 4.30 14.70 -15.87
CA ALA A 132 5.13 14.28 -16.99
C ALA A 132 4.26 13.84 -18.19
N ALA A 133 3.27 12.99 -17.96
CA ALA A 133 2.35 12.51 -19.00
C ALA A 133 1.47 13.62 -19.61
N GLN A 134 1.09 14.64 -18.81
CA GLN A 134 0.40 15.84 -19.32
C GLN A 134 1.30 16.65 -20.23
N ARG A 135 2.57 16.84 -19.86
CA ARG A 135 3.55 17.52 -20.74
C ARG A 135 3.79 16.76 -22.05
N ALA A 136 3.73 15.43 -22.01
CA ALA A 136 3.79 14.59 -23.21
C ALA A 136 2.47 14.57 -24.01
N GLY A 137 1.41 15.23 -23.54
CA GLY A 137 0.11 15.30 -24.21
C GLY A 137 -0.69 13.99 -24.20
N THR A 138 -0.32 13.02 -23.36
CA THR A 138 -0.97 11.71 -23.28
C THR A 138 -2.04 11.61 -22.19
N VAL A 139 -2.06 12.56 -21.24
CA VAL A 139 -3.04 12.69 -20.16
C VAL A 139 -3.73 14.05 -20.30
N ARG A 140 -5.06 14.08 -20.10
CA ARG A 140 -5.86 15.29 -20.13
C ARG A 140 -5.36 16.35 -19.15
N ALA A 141 -5.67 17.61 -19.42
CA ALA A 141 -5.39 18.71 -18.51
C ALA A 141 -6.19 18.55 -17.19
N GLY A 142 -5.58 19.00 -16.09
CA GLY A 142 -6.18 18.97 -14.76
C GLY A 142 -5.10 19.13 -13.69
N ASP A 143 -5.52 19.31 -12.45
CA ASP A 143 -4.60 19.34 -11.30
C ASP A 143 -4.01 17.93 -11.07
N PRO A 144 -2.69 17.72 -11.20
CA PRO A 144 -2.09 16.39 -11.08
C PRO A 144 -2.30 15.76 -9.71
N ARG A 145 -2.35 16.58 -8.64
CA ARG A 145 -2.52 16.07 -7.27
C ARG A 145 -3.95 15.61 -7.01
N GLN A 146 -4.94 16.34 -7.53
CA GLN A 146 -6.35 15.91 -7.48
C GLN A 146 -6.55 14.63 -8.29
N MET A 147 -5.96 14.55 -9.49
CA MET A 147 -6.03 13.35 -10.33
C MET A 147 -5.36 12.15 -9.67
N ALA A 148 -4.17 12.33 -9.07
CA ALA A 148 -3.48 11.30 -8.30
C ALA A 148 -4.33 10.80 -7.12
N THR A 149 -5.00 11.71 -6.42
CA THR A 149 -5.89 11.36 -5.31
C THR A 149 -7.06 10.49 -5.79
N MET A 150 -7.68 10.83 -6.93
CA MET A 150 -8.75 10.01 -7.51
C MET A 150 -8.26 8.63 -7.95
N ILE A 151 -7.09 8.54 -8.59
CA ILE A 151 -6.49 7.25 -8.95
C ILE A 151 -6.27 6.40 -7.70
N LEU A 152 -5.72 7.00 -6.62
CA LEU A 152 -5.50 6.29 -5.35
C LEU A 152 -6.82 5.78 -4.77
N LEU A 153 -7.87 6.59 -4.73
CA LEU A 153 -9.19 6.18 -4.22
C LEU A 153 -9.79 5.04 -5.03
N ILE A 154 -9.72 5.09 -6.36
CA ILE A 154 -10.21 4.03 -7.25
C ILE A 154 -9.42 2.73 -7.00
N ALA A 155 -8.09 2.79 -7.00
CA ALA A 155 -7.23 1.64 -6.77
C ALA A 155 -7.44 1.04 -5.38
N GLN A 156 -7.51 1.87 -4.34
CA GLN A 156 -7.73 1.45 -2.96
C GLN A 156 -9.09 0.76 -2.79
N SER A 157 -10.17 1.32 -3.34
CA SER A 157 -11.49 0.69 -3.32
C SER A 157 -11.48 -0.66 -4.05
N THR A 158 -10.79 -0.74 -5.20
CA THR A 158 -10.65 -1.98 -5.96
C THR A 158 -9.91 -3.06 -5.16
N ILE A 159 -8.81 -2.70 -4.47
CA ILE A 159 -8.05 -3.63 -3.63
C ILE A 159 -8.91 -4.13 -2.46
N GLN A 160 -9.56 -3.22 -1.73
CA GLN A 160 -10.33 -3.56 -0.52
C GLN A 160 -11.56 -4.39 -0.80
N SER A 161 -12.19 -4.19 -1.97
CA SER A 161 -13.46 -4.84 -2.32
C SER A 161 -13.27 -6.09 -3.20
N ALA A 162 -12.03 -6.45 -3.55
CA ALA A 162 -11.75 -7.53 -4.49
C ALA A 162 -12.48 -8.84 -4.14
N ASP A 163 -12.39 -9.28 -2.89
CA ASP A 163 -13.03 -10.52 -2.44
C ASP A 163 -14.57 -10.42 -2.43
N ILE A 164 -15.11 -9.23 -2.15
CA ILE A 164 -16.56 -9.01 -2.10
C ILE A 164 -17.17 -9.08 -3.50
N VAL A 165 -16.47 -8.55 -4.50
CA VAL A 165 -16.96 -8.51 -5.90
C VAL A 165 -16.61 -9.74 -6.72
N LYS A 166 -15.79 -10.62 -6.21
CA LYS A 166 -15.26 -11.81 -6.90
C LYS A 166 -16.33 -12.70 -7.58
N PRO A 167 -17.56 -12.87 -7.05
CA PRO A 167 -18.61 -13.61 -7.73
C PRO A 167 -19.10 -12.98 -9.03
N ILE A 168 -18.83 -11.69 -9.27
CA ILE A 168 -19.25 -10.93 -10.46
C ILE A 168 -18.03 -10.53 -11.30
N LEU A 169 -16.97 -10.09 -10.64
CA LEU A 169 -15.70 -9.69 -11.25
C LEU A 169 -14.60 -10.59 -10.66
N ASP A 170 -14.20 -11.60 -11.40
CA ASP A 170 -13.01 -12.37 -11.05
C ASP A 170 -11.75 -11.50 -11.18
N ASP A 171 -10.61 -12.07 -10.86
CA ASP A 171 -9.34 -11.36 -10.79
C ASP A 171 -8.96 -10.69 -12.12
N ASP A 172 -9.22 -11.38 -13.26
CA ASP A 172 -8.89 -10.86 -14.58
C ASP A 172 -9.89 -9.79 -15.03
N ALA A 173 -11.17 -10.00 -14.78
CA ALA A 173 -12.22 -9.02 -15.05
C ALA A 173 -12.02 -7.75 -14.21
N LEU A 174 -11.67 -7.87 -12.93
CA LEU A 174 -11.42 -6.73 -12.06
C LEU A 174 -10.22 -5.90 -12.55
N THR A 175 -9.14 -6.57 -12.96
CA THR A 175 -7.94 -5.95 -13.55
C THR A 175 -8.27 -5.22 -14.85
N ALA A 176 -9.07 -5.85 -15.73
CA ALA A 176 -9.51 -5.24 -16.99
C ALA A 176 -10.39 -4.01 -16.76
N GLN A 177 -11.35 -4.08 -15.81
CA GLN A 177 -12.21 -2.96 -15.48
C GLN A 177 -11.44 -1.79 -14.84
N LEU A 178 -10.48 -2.06 -13.97
CA LEU A 178 -9.60 -1.03 -13.40
C LEU A 178 -8.80 -0.33 -14.52
N THR A 179 -8.22 -1.11 -15.44
CA THR A 179 -7.47 -0.59 -16.59
C THR A 179 -8.35 0.31 -17.46
N PHE A 180 -9.56 -0.14 -17.80
CA PHE A 180 -10.51 0.62 -18.59
C PHE A 180 -10.91 1.93 -17.90
N THR A 181 -11.24 1.86 -16.61
CA THR A 181 -11.65 3.01 -15.81
C THR A 181 -10.56 4.07 -15.72
N LEU A 182 -9.32 3.66 -15.44
CA LEU A 182 -8.20 4.60 -15.33
C LEU A 182 -7.85 5.24 -16.69
N ASN A 183 -7.88 4.46 -17.78
CA ASN A 183 -7.69 5.03 -19.12
C ASN A 183 -8.77 6.05 -19.48
N GLY A 184 -10.05 5.74 -19.20
CA GLY A 184 -11.15 6.67 -19.44
C GLY A 184 -11.08 7.93 -18.57
N TYR A 185 -10.64 7.80 -17.32
CA TYR A 185 -10.46 8.96 -16.43
C TYR A 185 -9.34 9.90 -16.89
N LEU A 186 -8.29 9.35 -17.49
CA LEU A 186 -7.08 10.09 -17.87
C LEU A 186 -7.07 10.57 -19.35
N SER A 187 -8.07 10.18 -20.13
CA SER A 187 -8.24 10.58 -21.55
C SER A 187 -8.60 12.04 -21.71
#